data_ff6b17bb42a14b4113c3a077945633f6
#
_entry.id   ff6b17bb42a14b4113c3a077945633f6
#
_cell.length_a   1.000
_cell.length_b   1.000
_cell.length_c   1.000
_cell.angle_alpha   90.00
_cell.angle_beta   90.00
_cell.angle_gamma   90.00
#
_symmetry.space_group_name_H-M   'P 1'
#
loop_
_entity.id
_entity.type
_entity.pdbx_description
1 polymer ?
#
loop_
_entity_poly.entity_id
_entity_poly.type
_entity_poly.pdbx_seq_one_letter_code
_entity_poly.pdbx_strand_id
1 'polypeptide(L)'
;MRISFHTIKNYWLYFFGSIGLLLVIAWTNLPYWAKFFVFVLFSYVLGRLFAVYKKKYSEDVIRNGILGAMGIFAIMFVVGALVPVLGYQVGVGLFFALLSLLIARIVLRFSEKGSEYKKWLSGAGIGIFGLYVAYDTNNILKRADYYQGDFITASMDYYLDIINLVRDVMQINN
;
A
#
# COMPACT_ATOMS: atom_id res chain seq x y z
N MET A 1 -18.35 -11.48 -17.52
CA MET A 1 -17.11 -11.38 -18.31
C MET A 1 -16.12 -12.43 -17.79
N ARG A 2 -15.85 -13.51 -18.56
CA ARG A 2 -14.92 -14.59 -18.13
C ARG A 2 -13.49 -14.06 -18.19
N ILE A 3 -12.83 -13.94 -17.05
CA ILE A 3 -11.40 -13.63 -16.99
C ILE A 3 -10.64 -14.82 -17.57
N SER A 4 -9.85 -14.62 -18.61
CA SER A 4 -9.06 -15.67 -19.26
C SER A 4 -8.09 -16.30 -18.24
N PHE A 5 -7.92 -17.63 -18.31
CA PHE A 5 -6.99 -18.40 -17.45
C PHE A 5 -5.55 -17.83 -17.49
N HIS A 6 -5.14 -17.31 -18.65
CA HIS A 6 -3.84 -16.63 -18.82
C HIS A 6 -3.71 -15.34 -17.99
N THR A 7 -4.80 -14.61 -17.81
CA THR A 7 -4.84 -13.38 -17.00
C THR A 7 -4.74 -13.70 -15.50
N ILE A 8 -5.34 -14.80 -15.06
CA ILE A 8 -5.29 -15.27 -13.66
C ILE A 8 -3.87 -15.75 -13.32
N LYS A 9 -3.24 -16.55 -14.20
CA LYS A 9 -1.86 -17.04 -14.01
C LYS A 9 -0.86 -15.88 -13.90
N ASN A 10 -0.98 -14.90 -14.79
CA ASN A 10 -0.11 -13.71 -14.78
C ASN A 10 -0.34 -12.84 -13.53
N TYR A 11 -1.58 -12.74 -13.03
CA TYR A 11 -1.88 -12.01 -11.79
C TYR A 11 -1.13 -12.60 -10.60
N TRP A 12 -1.18 -13.92 -10.40
CA TRP A 12 -0.48 -14.57 -9.30
C TRP A 12 1.05 -14.46 -9.41
N LEU A 13 1.58 -14.53 -10.65
CA LEU A 13 3.00 -14.32 -10.89
C LEU A 13 3.45 -12.92 -10.46
N TYR A 14 2.72 -11.88 -10.86
CA TYR A 14 3.03 -10.51 -10.46
C TYR A 14 2.81 -10.28 -8.96
N PHE A 15 1.79 -10.88 -8.37
CA PHE A 15 1.51 -10.77 -6.94
C PHE A 15 2.64 -11.37 -6.10
N PHE A 16 3.01 -12.62 -6.33
CA PHE A 16 4.12 -13.24 -5.59
C PHE A 16 5.47 -12.63 -5.95
N GLY A 17 5.66 -12.21 -7.20
CA GLY A 17 6.86 -11.49 -7.62
C GLY A 17 7.03 -10.17 -6.87
N SER A 18 5.96 -9.40 -6.67
CA SER A 18 6.01 -8.15 -5.90
C SER A 18 6.35 -8.39 -4.43
N ILE A 19 5.80 -9.43 -3.81
CA ILE A 19 6.15 -9.81 -2.42
C ILE A 19 7.63 -10.21 -2.34
N GLY A 20 8.12 -11.03 -3.28
CA GLY A 20 9.53 -11.42 -3.30
C GLY A 20 10.48 -10.23 -3.43
N LEU A 21 10.19 -9.29 -4.33
CA LEU A 21 10.99 -8.08 -4.50
C LEU A 21 10.94 -7.18 -3.25
N LEU A 22 9.80 -7.06 -2.61
CA LEU A 22 9.63 -6.33 -1.36
C LEU A 22 10.51 -6.93 -0.24
N LEU A 23 10.49 -8.25 -0.09
CA LEU A 23 11.32 -8.95 0.89
C LEU A 23 12.83 -8.76 0.61
N VAL A 24 13.22 -8.74 -0.66
CA VAL A 24 14.61 -8.46 -1.06
C VAL A 24 15.01 -7.05 -0.62
N ILE A 25 14.18 -6.03 -0.86
CA ILE A 25 14.48 -4.65 -0.44
C ILE A 25 14.55 -4.54 1.09
N ALA A 26 13.58 -5.16 1.80
CA ALA A 26 13.45 -5.03 3.25
C ALA A 26 14.53 -5.79 4.05
N TRP A 27 14.98 -6.95 3.55
CA TRP A 27 15.81 -7.87 4.34
C TRP A 27 17.24 -8.04 3.83
N THR A 28 17.60 -7.43 2.70
CA THR A 28 18.96 -7.56 2.17
C THR A 28 19.73 -6.25 2.27
N ASN A 29 21.00 -6.35 2.70
CA ASN A 29 21.93 -5.22 2.71
C ASN A 29 22.52 -5.01 1.30
N LEU A 30 21.67 -4.75 0.32
CA LEU A 30 22.10 -4.46 -1.04
C LEU A 30 22.79 -3.09 -1.11
N PRO A 31 23.79 -2.91 -1.97
CA PRO A 31 24.33 -1.59 -2.27
C PRO A 31 23.21 -0.72 -2.88
N TYR A 32 23.29 0.59 -2.62
CA TYR A 32 22.23 1.56 -2.93
C TYR A 32 21.72 1.46 -4.39
N TRP A 33 22.65 1.37 -5.35
CA TRP A 33 22.28 1.25 -6.77
C TRP A 33 21.50 -0.04 -7.09
N ALA A 34 21.85 -1.18 -6.47
CA ALA A 34 21.15 -2.44 -6.67
C ALA A 34 19.74 -2.38 -6.04
N LYS A 35 19.63 -1.80 -4.85
CA LYS A 35 18.36 -1.57 -4.17
C LYS A 35 17.42 -0.68 -5.01
N PHE A 36 17.97 0.35 -5.66
CA PHE A 36 17.23 1.20 -6.59
C PHE A 36 16.66 0.41 -7.78
N PHE A 37 17.48 -0.44 -8.43
CA PHE A 37 16.99 -1.28 -9.53
C PHE A 37 15.89 -2.27 -9.09
N VAL A 38 16.04 -2.87 -7.91
CA VAL A 38 14.98 -3.75 -7.35
C VAL A 38 13.70 -2.96 -7.10
N PHE A 39 13.79 -1.74 -6.59
CA PHE A 39 12.64 -0.85 -6.39
C PHE A 39 11.95 -0.47 -7.71
N VAL A 40 12.71 -0.16 -8.76
CA VAL A 40 12.16 0.12 -10.10
C VAL A 40 11.42 -1.11 -10.65
N LEU A 41 12.02 -2.31 -10.51
CA LEU A 41 11.38 -3.56 -10.93
C LEU A 41 10.10 -3.84 -10.13
N PHE A 42 10.14 -3.64 -8.81
CA PHE A 42 8.99 -3.74 -7.94
C PHE A 42 7.86 -2.80 -8.36
N SER A 43 8.18 -1.53 -8.63
CA SER A 43 7.21 -0.53 -9.11
C SER A 43 6.59 -0.92 -10.44
N TYR A 44 7.37 -1.47 -11.38
CA TYR A 44 6.87 -2.00 -12.65
C TYR A 44 5.90 -3.17 -12.44
N VAL A 45 6.27 -4.14 -11.60
CA VAL A 45 5.44 -5.32 -11.30
C VAL A 45 4.11 -4.89 -10.66
N LEU A 46 4.14 -3.96 -9.71
CA LEU A 46 2.91 -3.40 -9.11
C LEU A 46 2.07 -2.63 -10.13
N GLY A 47 2.69 -1.85 -11.02
CA GLY A 47 1.98 -1.19 -12.12
C GLY A 47 1.23 -2.19 -13.01
N ARG A 48 1.82 -3.36 -13.28
CA ARG A 48 1.15 -4.46 -14.02
C ARG A 48 -0.04 -5.03 -13.25
N LEU A 49 0.05 -5.17 -11.93
CA LEU A 49 -1.09 -5.55 -11.08
C LEU A 49 -2.20 -4.49 -11.13
N PHE A 50 -1.84 -3.22 -11.08
CA PHE A 50 -2.79 -2.10 -11.19
C PHE A 50 -3.49 -2.02 -12.56
N ALA A 51 -2.86 -2.47 -13.63
CA ALA A 51 -3.49 -2.53 -14.95
C ALA A 51 -4.77 -3.41 -14.98
N VAL A 52 -4.91 -4.34 -14.04
CA VAL A 52 -6.14 -5.13 -13.87
C VAL A 52 -7.30 -4.25 -13.39
N TYR A 53 -7.03 -3.24 -12.56
CA TYR A 53 -8.05 -2.31 -12.07
C TYR A 53 -8.59 -1.42 -13.20
N LYS A 54 -7.78 -1.04 -14.19
CA LYS A 54 -8.22 -0.31 -15.38
C LYS A 54 -9.32 -1.06 -16.17
N LYS A 55 -9.34 -2.39 -16.10
CA LYS A 55 -10.40 -3.21 -16.72
C LYS A 55 -11.66 -3.32 -15.88
N LYS A 56 -11.57 -3.01 -14.58
CA LYS A 56 -12.65 -3.21 -13.61
C LYS A 56 -13.39 -1.92 -13.27
N TYR A 57 -12.71 -0.80 -13.26
CA TYR A 57 -13.21 0.50 -12.84
C TYR A 57 -13.27 1.47 -14.01
N SER A 58 -14.24 2.39 -13.98
CA SER A 58 -14.30 3.52 -14.93
C SER A 58 -13.12 4.47 -14.73
N GLU A 59 -12.82 5.26 -15.76
CA GLU A 59 -11.75 6.26 -15.69
C GLU A 59 -11.99 7.29 -14.60
N ASP A 60 -13.24 7.68 -14.37
CA ASP A 60 -13.61 8.63 -13.31
C ASP A 60 -13.35 8.04 -11.92
N VAL A 61 -13.68 6.77 -11.68
CA VAL A 61 -13.40 6.09 -10.41
C VAL A 61 -11.90 6.02 -10.17
N ILE A 62 -11.10 5.73 -11.20
CA ILE A 62 -9.65 5.68 -11.10
C ILE A 62 -9.08 7.07 -10.79
N ARG A 63 -9.51 8.10 -11.53
CA ARG A 63 -9.09 9.49 -11.31
C ARG A 63 -9.42 9.96 -9.90
N ASN A 64 -10.66 9.75 -9.46
CA ASN A 64 -11.11 10.14 -8.12
C ASN A 64 -10.38 9.33 -7.04
N GLY A 65 -10.05 8.06 -7.31
CA GLY A 65 -9.22 7.22 -6.45
C GLY A 65 -7.83 7.80 -6.25
N ILE A 66 -7.18 8.22 -7.32
CA ILE A 66 -5.85 8.84 -7.27
C ILE A 66 -5.90 10.18 -6.54
N LEU A 67 -6.82 11.08 -6.93
CA LEU A 67 -6.93 12.40 -6.31
C LEU A 67 -7.30 12.31 -4.83
N GLY A 68 -8.22 11.42 -4.46
CA GLY A 68 -8.58 11.19 -3.06
C GLY A 68 -7.42 10.64 -2.24
N ALA A 69 -6.69 9.65 -2.77
CA ALA A 69 -5.52 9.10 -2.10
C ALA A 69 -4.41 10.17 -1.92
N MET A 70 -4.15 11.00 -2.93
CA MET A 70 -3.18 12.10 -2.83
C MET A 70 -3.61 13.13 -1.77
N GLY A 71 -4.90 13.45 -1.69
CA GLY A 71 -5.43 14.35 -0.66
C GLY A 71 -5.25 13.80 0.75
N ILE A 72 -5.59 12.51 0.96
CA ILE A 72 -5.38 11.83 2.24
C ILE A 72 -3.89 11.79 2.59
N PHE A 73 -3.04 11.41 1.63
CA PHE A 73 -1.60 11.38 1.81
C PHE A 73 -1.06 12.75 2.25
N ALA A 74 -1.42 13.83 1.56
CA ALA A 74 -0.97 15.17 1.89
C ALA A 74 -1.39 15.60 3.30
N ILE A 75 -2.64 15.33 3.70
CA ILE A 75 -3.13 15.63 5.05
C ILE A 75 -2.35 14.83 6.09
N MET A 76 -2.19 13.52 5.89
CA MET A 76 -1.54 12.65 6.86
C MET A 76 -0.03 12.87 6.92
N PHE A 77 0.59 13.29 5.81
CA PHE A 77 1.97 13.79 5.80
C PHE A 77 2.13 15.00 6.73
N VAL A 78 1.26 15.98 6.61
CA VAL A 78 1.29 17.17 7.50
C VAL A 78 1.05 16.77 8.95
N VAL A 79 0.09 15.87 9.22
CA VAL A 79 -0.14 15.35 10.57
C VAL A 79 1.12 14.67 11.12
N GLY A 80 1.77 13.80 10.37
CA GLY A 80 3.00 13.12 10.78
C GLY A 80 4.16 14.10 11.04
N ALA A 81 4.24 15.18 10.26
CA ALA A 81 5.25 16.22 10.45
C ALA A 81 5.01 17.05 11.73
N LEU A 82 3.76 17.30 12.10
CA LEU A 82 3.39 18.18 13.22
C LEU A 82 3.32 17.46 14.57
N VAL A 83 2.88 16.18 14.61
CA VAL A 83 2.76 15.45 15.88
C VAL A 83 4.12 15.18 16.52
N PRO A 84 4.21 15.07 17.86
CA PRO A 84 5.44 14.67 18.54
C PRO A 84 6.01 13.35 18.03
N VAL A 85 7.26 13.03 18.37
CA VAL A 85 7.90 11.76 17.98
C VAL A 85 7.03 10.58 18.40
N LEU A 86 6.62 9.78 17.41
CA LEU A 86 5.79 8.60 17.63
C LEU A 86 6.68 7.42 18.09
N GLY A 87 6.26 6.77 19.17
CA GLY A 87 6.99 5.63 19.72
C GLY A 87 6.84 4.38 18.84
N TYR A 88 7.74 3.42 19.03
CA TYR A 88 7.71 2.10 18.36
C TYR A 88 6.36 1.37 18.56
N GLN A 89 5.72 1.56 19.71
CA GLN A 89 4.41 0.94 20.01
C GLN A 89 3.33 1.31 18.98
N VAL A 90 3.39 2.52 18.41
CA VAL A 90 2.46 2.95 17.35
C VAL A 90 2.65 2.09 16.09
N GLY A 91 3.90 1.85 15.68
CA GLY A 91 4.21 0.98 14.54
C GLY A 91 3.75 -0.46 14.77
N VAL A 92 3.95 -1.00 15.97
CA VAL A 92 3.45 -2.34 16.34
C VAL A 92 1.93 -2.38 16.29
N GLY A 93 1.24 -1.38 16.81
CA GLY A 93 -0.23 -1.28 16.76
C GLY A 93 -0.75 -1.23 15.32
N LEU A 94 -0.10 -0.42 14.47
CA LEU A 94 -0.44 -0.34 13.03
C LEU A 94 -0.20 -1.67 12.32
N PHE A 95 0.88 -2.38 12.62
CA PHE A 95 1.16 -3.70 12.06
C PHE A 95 0.03 -4.69 12.37
N PHE A 96 -0.41 -4.78 13.63
CA PHE A 96 -1.52 -5.66 14.00
C PHE A 96 -2.85 -5.21 13.39
N ALA A 97 -3.10 -3.91 13.26
CA ALA A 97 -4.27 -3.39 12.57
C ALA A 97 -4.27 -3.79 11.08
N LEU A 98 -3.12 -3.67 10.39
CA LEU A 98 -2.96 -4.08 9.01
C LEU A 98 -3.13 -5.60 8.84
N LEU A 99 -2.53 -6.39 9.73
CA LEU A 99 -2.66 -7.84 9.71
C LEU A 99 -4.13 -8.27 9.89
N SER A 100 -4.84 -7.65 10.84
CA SER A 100 -6.27 -7.89 11.07
C SER A 100 -7.10 -7.53 9.84
N LEU A 101 -6.83 -6.39 9.20
CA LEU A 101 -7.49 -5.98 7.97
C LEU A 101 -7.24 -6.98 6.83
N LEU A 102 -5.99 -7.47 6.68
CA LEU A 102 -5.62 -8.45 5.66
C LEU A 102 -6.37 -9.77 5.87
N ILE A 103 -6.39 -10.29 7.11
CA ILE A 103 -7.13 -11.50 7.47
C ILE A 103 -8.62 -11.32 7.18
N ALA A 104 -9.22 -10.20 7.59
CA ALA A 104 -10.61 -9.90 7.34
C ALA A 104 -10.93 -9.88 5.83
N ARG A 105 -10.06 -9.27 5.00
CA ARG A 105 -10.19 -9.26 3.54
C ARG A 105 -10.13 -10.66 2.93
N ILE A 106 -9.24 -11.52 3.45
CA ILE A 106 -9.11 -12.91 2.98
C ILE A 106 -10.36 -13.71 3.35
N VAL A 107 -10.77 -13.68 4.62
CA VAL A 107 -11.93 -14.42 5.12
C VAL A 107 -13.21 -14.00 4.38
N LEU A 108 -13.45 -12.71 4.26
CA LEU A 108 -14.65 -12.18 3.60
C LEU A 108 -14.64 -12.39 2.08
N ARG A 109 -13.50 -12.66 1.47
CA ARG A 109 -13.42 -13.03 0.03
C ARG A 109 -14.11 -14.37 -0.24
N PHE A 110 -14.10 -15.27 0.74
CA PHE A 110 -14.73 -16.60 0.65
C PHE A 110 -16.15 -16.64 1.23
N SER A 111 -16.63 -15.52 1.80
CA SER A 111 -17.98 -15.40 2.35
C SER A 111 -18.95 -14.87 1.29
N GLU A 112 -20.19 -15.40 1.30
CA GLU A 112 -21.28 -14.89 0.45
C GLU A 112 -21.60 -13.42 0.70
N LYS A 113 -21.42 -12.94 1.94
CA LYS A 113 -21.60 -11.53 2.34
C LYS A 113 -20.39 -10.64 2.05
N GLY A 114 -19.35 -11.16 1.43
CA GLY A 114 -18.10 -10.43 1.20
C GLY A 114 -18.27 -9.13 0.39
N SER A 115 -19.30 -9.05 -0.47
CA SER A 115 -19.58 -7.85 -1.26
C SER A 115 -20.09 -6.68 -0.39
N GLU A 116 -20.88 -6.94 0.64
CA GLU A 116 -21.45 -5.93 1.53
C GLU A 116 -20.38 -5.25 2.40
N TYR A 117 -19.40 -6.04 2.85
CA TYR A 117 -18.34 -5.55 3.73
C TYR A 117 -17.16 -4.88 3.00
N LYS A 118 -17.10 -4.96 1.68
CA LYS A 118 -15.98 -4.39 0.91
C LYS A 118 -15.77 -2.91 1.17
N LYS A 119 -16.82 -2.11 1.18
CA LYS A 119 -16.73 -0.66 1.42
C LYS A 119 -16.26 -0.36 2.84
N TRP A 120 -16.76 -1.09 3.83
CA TRP A 120 -16.32 -0.97 5.22
C TRP A 120 -14.85 -1.31 5.41
N LEU A 121 -14.39 -2.42 4.80
CA LEU A 121 -12.98 -2.81 4.82
C LEU A 121 -12.08 -1.81 4.10
N SER A 122 -12.59 -1.16 3.05
CA SER A 122 -11.85 -0.11 2.37
C SER A 122 -11.80 1.17 3.19
N GLY A 123 -12.88 1.54 3.89
CA GLY A 123 -12.87 2.65 4.84
C GLY A 123 -11.86 2.43 5.98
N ALA A 124 -11.85 1.22 6.56
CA ALA A 124 -10.84 0.84 7.56
C ALA A 124 -9.41 0.88 6.98
N GLY A 125 -9.24 0.43 5.72
CA GLY A 125 -7.95 0.48 5.03
C GLY A 125 -7.46 1.91 4.83
N ILE A 126 -8.33 2.82 4.40
CA ILE A 126 -7.98 4.26 4.27
C ILE A 126 -7.50 4.82 5.61
N GLY A 127 -8.18 4.49 6.72
CA GLY A 127 -7.75 4.91 8.05
C GLY A 127 -6.36 4.36 8.43
N ILE A 128 -6.16 3.06 8.25
CA ILE A 128 -4.88 2.38 8.59
C ILE A 128 -3.74 2.90 7.73
N PHE A 129 -3.89 2.96 6.39
CA PHE A 129 -2.82 3.43 5.51
C PHE A 129 -2.57 4.94 5.66
N GLY A 130 -3.60 5.75 5.94
CA GLY A 130 -3.40 7.13 6.31
C GLY A 130 -2.54 7.28 7.58
N LEU A 131 -2.81 6.48 8.60
CA LEU A 131 -1.98 6.47 9.83
C LEU A 131 -0.56 5.98 9.58
N TYR A 132 -0.34 5.03 8.64
CA TYR A 132 0.99 4.65 8.20
C TYR A 132 1.73 5.82 7.56
N VAL A 133 1.11 6.57 6.65
CA VAL A 133 1.71 7.79 6.08
C VAL A 133 2.16 8.75 7.18
N ALA A 134 1.33 8.99 8.21
CA ALA A 134 1.70 9.87 9.31
C ALA A 134 2.86 9.29 10.14
N TYR A 135 2.85 7.99 10.42
CA TYR A 135 3.90 7.30 11.16
C TYR A 135 5.24 7.32 10.42
N ASP A 136 5.23 6.99 9.13
CA ASP A 136 6.44 6.96 8.29
C ASP A 136 7.00 8.36 8.09
N THR A 137 6.15 9.37 7.86
CA THR A 137 6.57 10.77 7.83
C THR A 137 7.23 11.20 9.14
N ASN A 138 6.65 10.81 10.27
CA ASN A 138 7.21 11.12 11.59
C ASN A 138 8.58 10.48 11.78
N ASN A 139 8.74 9.22 11.38
CA ASN A 139 10.02 8.52 11.45
C ASN A 139 11.07 9.14 10.51
N ILE A 140 10.71 9.48 9.27
CA ILE A 140 11.62 10.08 8.30
C ILE A 140 12.12 11.45 8.80
N LEU A 141 11.23 12.28 9.32
CA LEU A 141 11.55 13.66 9.70
C LEU A 141 12.18 13.81 11.10
N LYS A 142 11.86 12.90 12.02
CA LYS A 142 12.19 13.07 13.44
C LYS A 142 13.08 11.98 14.04
N ARG A 143 13.28 10.88 13.30
CA ARG A 143 14.10 9.75 13.75
C ARG A 143 15.17 9.45 12.71
N ALA A 144 16.25 10.20 12.73
CA ALA A 144 17.36 10.10 11.77
C ALA A 144 17.98 8.69 11.69
N ASP A 145 17.88 7.91 12.77
CA ASP A 145 18.38 6.53 12.88
C ASP A 145 17.44 5.48 12.30
N TYR A 146 16.17 5.80 12.08
CA TYR A 146 15.15 4.81 11.67
C TYR A 146 15.45 4.20 10.29
N TYR A 147 15.72 5.04 9.29
CA TYR A 147 16.07 4.57 7.94
C TYR A 147 17.58 4.60 7.67
N GLN A 148 18.38 5.16 8.58
CA GLN A 148 19.84 5.25 8.45
C GLN A 148 20.32 5.81 7.08
N GLY A 149 19.54 6.73 6.51
CA GLY A 149 19.80 7.30 5.18
C GLY A 149 19.32 6.46 4.01
N ASP A 150 18.62 5.35 4.25
CA ASP A 150 18.05 4.50 3.21
C ASP A 150 16.76 5.12 2.63
N PHE A 151 16.94 6.07 1.71
CA PHE A 151 15.83 6.75 1.02
C PHE A 151 14.98 5.81 0.16
N ILE A 152 15.53 4.67 -0.28
CA ILE A 152 14.81 3.74 -1.13
C ILE A 152 13.79 2.99 -0.29
N THR A 153 14.14 2.52 0.89
CA THR A 153 13.18 1.87 1.81
C THR A 153 12.11 2.87 2.25
N ALA A 154 12.47 4.10 2.60
CA ALA A 154 11.50 5.16 2.94
C ALA A 154 10.53 5.47 1.77
N SER A 155 11.04 5.52 0.54
CA SER A 155 10.22 5.73 -0.66
C SER A 155 9.29 4.55 -0.94
N MET A 156 9.73 3.32 -0.65
CA MET A 156 8.93 2.11 -0.79
C MET A 156 7.76 2.10 0.18
N ASP A 157 7.96 2.50 1.43
CA ASP A 157 6.90 2.56 2.43
C ASP A 157 5.80 3.53 1.98
N TYR A 158 6.16 4.76 1.59
CA TYR A 158 5.21 5.71 1.01
C TYR A 158 4.53 5.19 -0.26
N TYR A 159 5.27 4.51 -1.13
CA TYR A 159 4.72 3.96 -2.37
C TYR A 159 3.64 2.90 -2.08
N LEU A 160 3.88 2.03 -1.10
CA LEU A 160 2.91 1.02 -0.67
C LEU A 160 1.66 1.66 -0.05
N ASP A 161 1.82 2.67 0.76
CA ASP A 161 0.71 3.40 1.38
C ASP A 161 -0.16 4.09 0.33
N ILE A 162 0.45 4.82 -0.62
CA ILE A 162 -0.26 5.50 -1.70
C ILE A 162 -1.05 4.49 -2.54
N ILE A 163 -0.42 3.38 -2.93
CA ILE A 163 -1.08 2.35 -3.75
C ILE A 163 -2.27 1.73 -3.03
N ASN A 164 -2.14 1.45 -1.76
CA ASN A 164 -3.24 0.89 -0.97
C ASN A 164 -4.35 1.93 -0.75
N LEU A 165 -4.01 3.19 -0.50
CA LEU A 165 -4.99 4.29 -0.44
C LEU A 165 -5.75 4.43 -1.75
N VAL A 166 -5.06 4.47 -2.91
CA VAL A 166 -5.70 4.55 -4.23
C VAL A 166 -6.69 3.40 -4.42
N ARG A 167 -6.28 2.16 -4.11
CA ARG A 167 -7.15 0.99 -4.22
C ARG A 167 -8.39 1.12 -3.34
N ASP A 168 -8.23 1.52 -2.10
CA ASP A 168 -9.32 1.58 -1.13
C ASP A 168 -10.28 2.75 -1.44
N VAL A 169 -9.77 3.90 -1.86
CA VAL A 169 -10.61 5.03 -2.32
C VAL A 169 -11.39 4.65 -3.59
N MET A 170 -10.75 3.99 -4.58
CA MET A 170 -11.47 3.48 -5.75
C MET A 170 -12.58 2.51 -5.36
N GLN A 171 -12.35 1.65 -4.37
CA GLN A 171 -13.33 0.65 -3.95
C GLN A 171 -14.53 1.25 -3.23
N ILE A 172 -14.37 2.36 -2.52
CA ILE A 172 -15.49 3.11 -1.92
C ILE A 172 -16.32 3.81 -2.99
N ASN A 173 -15.66 4.39 -4.01
CA ASN A 173 -16.30 5.15 -5.08
C ASN A 173 -16.93 4.27 -6.18
N ASN A 174 -16.82 2.96 -6.09
CA ASN A 174 -17.42 1.99 -7.00
C ASN A 174 -18.68 1.39 -6.35
#